data_4cba5f6f92f38cf725e47146b6f517f7
#
_entry.id   4cba5f6f92f38cf725e47146b6f517f7
#
_cell.length_a   1.000
_cell.length_b   1.000
_cell.length_c   1.000
_cell.angle_alpha   90.00
_cell.angle_beta   90.00
_cell.angle_gamma   90.00
#
_symmetry.space_group_name_H-M   'P 1'
#
loop_
_entity.id
_entity.type
_entity.pdbx_description
1 polymer ?
#
loop_
_entity_poly.entity_id
_entity_poly.type
_entity_poly.pdbx_seq_one_letter_code
_entity_poly.pdbx_strand_id
1 'polypeptide(L)'
;MSAIDEVLDDGSRGIALQRVPVALFALAVGIMVTNLFAPQTMLPAIAENFEMSGSYSGFVAMVTLLGYSAGLFLLVPLADLHENRTLVLVMLSVAGTTAALIASVDTVVALFPLLFVLGASCSAIQILVPIAASMAAPEKRGRVIGDVMGGLMVGILLARPAASFLEDVWGWRAFYVASATVTAVLTLLLAIKLPRRVPERDLGYVGLIKSLFHLLATQPVLRSRAISAAIVMAAFNLFWTSVATILQSPSFGLSGDGVGLFALVGAGGAAVTPVFGRMADKGLSKTVTVTSHFLMILGFLVAAWAGAAPSGLQLLSLGLLGLSAVLLDVGVTGDQTIGRHAINHLKPEARGRINGLFVGIFFLGGAAGSAASGFLWSYGGWSLTCLAGAALGALALLLGMRNR
;
A
#
# COMPACT_ATOMS: atom_id res chain seq x y z
N MET A 1 -12.68 60.17 -0.42
CA MET A 1 -13.48 58.96 -0.70
C MET A 1 -13.41 58.72 -2.19
N SER A 2 -12.40 58.07 -2.72
CA SER A 2 -12.37 57.67 -4.14
C SER A 2 -11.33 56.63 -4.52
N ALA A 3 -10.09 56.72 -4.19
CA ALA A 3 -9.07 55.83 -4.79
C ALA A 3 -8.70 54.60 -3.94
N ILE A 4 -9.13 54.51 -2.72
CA ILE A 4 -8.83 53.39 -1.82
C ILE A 4 -9.91 52.30 -1.92
N ASP A 5 -11.14 52.66 -2.26
CA ASP A 5 -12.25 51.70 -2.40
C ASP A 5 -12.16 50.90 -3.72
N GLU A 6 -11.54 51.47 -4.77
CA GLU A 6 -11.39 50.80 -6.08
C GLU A 6 -10.25 49.76 -6.08
N VAL A 7 -9.24 49.90 -5.21
CA VAL A 7 -8.12 48.93 -5.06
C VAL A 7 -8.50 47.74 -4.17
N LEU A 8 -9.54 47.87 -3.35
CA LEU A 8 -10.02 46.78 -2.48
C LEU A 8 -11.06 45.90 -3.16
N ASP A 9 -11.68 46.35 -4.27
CA ASP A 9 -12.70 45.60 -4.99
C ASP A 9 -12.10 44.69 -6.11
N ASP A 10 -10.88 44.94 -6.58
CA ASP A 10 -10.21 44.11 -7.59
C ASP A 10 -9.45 42.92 -6.97
N GLY A 11 -9.27 42.87 -5.66
CA GLY A 11 -8.68 41.73 -4.92
C GLY A 11 -9.69 40.62 -4.54
N SER A 12 -10.98 40.85 -4.73
CA SER A 12 -12.05 39.95 -4.30
C SER A 12 -12.81 39.27 -5.45
N ARG A 13 -12.30 39.33 -6.67
CA ARG A 13 -12.77 38.35 -7.67
C ARG A 13 -12.36 36.95 -7.19
N GLY A 14 -13.16 36.48 -6.23
CA GLY A 14 -13.05 35.20 -5.60
C GLY A 14 -12.79 34.13 -6.65
N ILE A 15 -11.61 33.52 -6.58
CA ILE A 15 -11.48 32.11 -6.93
C ILE A 15 -12.61 31.45 -6.17
N ALA A 16 -13.74 31.23 -6.85
CA ALA A 16 -14.84 30.46 -6.29
C ALA A 16 -14.19 29.18 -5.81
N LEU A 17 -14.10 29.01 -4.48
CA LEU A 17 -13.52 27.84 -3.84
C LEU A 17 -14.30 26.65 -4.41
N GLN A 18 -13.79 26.06 -5.50
CA GLN A 18 -14.36 24.86 -6.06
C GLN A 18 -14.39 23.87 -4.91
N ARG A 19 -15.60 23.42 -4.54
CA ARG A 19 -15.73 22.40 -3.50
C ARG A 19 -14.83 21.25 -3.90
N VAL A 20 -13.81 20.98 -3.09
CA VAL A 20 -12.87 19.90 -3.33
C VAL A 20 -13.69 18.62 -3.53
N PRO A 21 -13.63 17.93 -4.66
CA PRO A 21 -14.39 16.70 -4.87
C PRO A 21 -13.73 15.54 -4.09
N VAL A 22 -13.71 15.67 -2.74
CA VAL A 22 -13.00 14.77 -1.83
C VAL A 22 -13.38 13.31 -2.08
N ALA A 23 -14.67 13.04 -2.30
CA ALA A 23 -15.16 11.68 -2.58
C ALA A 23 -14.52 11.10 -3.87
N LEU A 24 -14.33 11.92 -4.91
CA LEU A 24 -13.71 11.50 -6.15
C LEU A 24 -12.22 11.15 -5.94
N PHE A 25 -11.49 11.98 -5.17
CA PHE A 25 -10.10 11.69 -4.81
C PHE A 25 -9.98 10.44 -3.94
N ALA A 26 -10.86 10.31 -2.93
CA ALA A 26 -10.91 9.14 -2.05
C ALA A 26 -11.17 7.86 -2.83
N LEU A 27 -12.12 7.89 -3.78
CA LEU A 27 -12.44 6.77 -4.64
C LEU A 27 -11.29 6.43 -5.58
N ALA A 28 -10.66 7.43 -6.21
CA ALA A 28 -9.52 7.21 -7.11
C ALA A 28 -8.34 6.57 -6.38
N VAL A 29 -7.98 7.09 -5.20
CA VAL A 29 -6.92 6.54 -4.37
C VAL A 29 -7.27 5.12 -3.88
N GLY A 30 -8.53 4.89 -3.48
CA GLY A 30 -9.04 3.59 -3.07
C GLY A 30 -8.97 2.55 -4.18
N ILE A 31 -9.43 2.87 -5.38
CA ILE A 31 -9.37 1.95 -6.53
C ILE A 31 -7.92 1.68 -6.97
N MET A 32 -7.06 2.69 -6.99
CA MET A 32 -5.67 2.47 -7.36
C MET A 32 -4.94 1.53 -6.40
N VAL A 33 -5.21 1.64 -5.09
CA VAL A 33 -4.56 0.78 -4.09
C VAL A 33 -5.07 -0.66 -4.13
N THR A 34 -6.30 -0.93 -4.60
CA THR A 34 -6.79 -2.31 -4.72
C THR A 34 -5.90 -3.15 -5.63
N ASN A 35 -5.34 -2.55 -6.71
CA ASN A 35 -4.45 -3.24 -7.63
C ASN A 35 -3.15 -3.74 -6.99
N LEU A 36 -2.74 -3.19 -5.85
CA LEU A 36 -1.51 -3.60 -5.14
C LEU A 36 -1.74 -4.84 -4.25
N PHE A 37 -2.95 -5.00 -3.71
CA PHE A 37 -3.23 -6.04 -2.71
C PHE A 37 -4.16 -7.15 -3.23
N ALA A 38 -4.98 -6.87 -4.24
CA ALA A 38 -5.87 -7.84 -4.85
C ALA A 38 -5.13 -9.09 -5.39
N PRO A 39 -3.95 -8.98 -6.04
CA PRO A 39 -3.27 -10.17 -6.54
C PRO A 39 -2.99 -11.25 -5.50
N GLN A 40 -2.88 -10.88 -4.21
CA GLN A 40 -2.55 -11.82 -3.13
C GLN A 40 -3.60 -12.92 -2.92
N THR A 41 -4.87 -12.64 -3.14
CA THR A 41 -5.95 -13.63 -3.02
C THR A 41 -6.17 -14.43 -4.30
N MET A 42 -5.84 -13.86 -5.45
CA MET A 42 -5.98 -14.50 -6.76
C MET A 42 -4.76 -15.33 -7.19
N LEU A 43 -3.71 -15.42 -6.35
CA LEU A 43 -2.47 -16.12 -6.69
C LEU A 43 -2.67 -17.58 -7.09
N PRO A 44 -3.51 -18.40 -6.39
CA PRO A 44 -3.73 -19.78 -6.78
C PRO A 44 -4.33 -19.87 -8.19
N ALA A 45 -5.36 -19.10 -8.50
CA ALA A 45 -6.03 -19.10 -9.80
C ALA A 45 -5.12 -18.59 -10.94
N ILE A 46 -4.31 -17.56 -10.68
CA ILE A 46 -3.33 -17.05 -11.65
C ILE A 46 -2.24 -18.10 -11.89
N ALA A 47 -1.72 -18.73 -10.83
CA ALA A 47 -0.68 -19.74 -10.94
C ALA A 47 -1.17 -20.99 -11.70
N GLU A 48 -2.39 -21.44 -11.45
CA GLU A 48 -3.03 -22.55 -12.17
C GLU A 48 -3.22 -22.19 -13.65
N ASN A 49 -3.76 -21.02 -13.96
CA ASN A 49 -4.02 -20.60 -15.34
C ASN A 49 -2.75 -20.53 -16.21
N PHE A 50 -1.61 -20.20 -15.62
CA PHE A 50 -0.32 -20.08 -16.33
C PHE A 50 0.61 -21.28 -16.08
N GLU A 51 0.14 -22.35 -15.46
CA GLU A 51 0.92 -23.55 -15.11
C GLU A 51 2.22 -23.19 -14.34
N MET A 52 2.14 -22.19 -13.47
CA MET A 52 3.29 -21.73 -12.71
C MET A 52 3.61 -22.69 -11.57
N SER A 53 4.89 -23.00 -11.39
CA SER A 53 5.33 -23.70 -10.18
C SER A 53 4.95 -22.89 -8.92
N GLY A 54 4.49 -23.59 -7.87
CA GLY A 54 4.13 -22.95 -6.59
C GLY A 54 5.21 -22.04 -6.01
N SER A 55 6.50 -22.34 -6.27
CA SER A 55 7.62 -21.49 -5.88
C SER A 55 7.59 -20.08 -6.50
N TYR A 56 7.00 -19.93 -7.67
CA TYR A 56 6.95 -18.66 -8.40
C TYR A 56 5.62 -17.92 -8.24
N SER A 57 4.62 -18.49 -7.58
CA SER A 57 3.30 -17.84 -7.41
C SER A 57 3.40 -16.47 -6.75
N GLY A 58 4.23 -16.34 -5.72
CA GLY A 58 4.45 -15.06 -5.03
C GLY A 58 5.04 -13.94 -5.89
N PHE A 59 5.62 -14.26 -7.06
CA PHE A 59 6.20 -13.25 -7.96
C PHE A 59 5.14 -12.34 -8.59
N VAL A 60 3.91 -12.79 -8.73
CA VAL A 60 2.79 -11.96 -9.22
C VAL A 60 2.60 -10.74 -8.30
N ALA A 61 2.49 -10.96 -7.00
CA ALA A 61 2.38 -9.87 -6.02
C ALA A 61 3.69 -9.09 -5.90
N MET A 62 4.85 -9.78 -5.90
CA MET A 62 6.17 -9.15 -5.86
C MET A 62 6.35 -8.12 -6.97
N VAL A 63 6.09 -8.49 -8.22
CA VAL A 63 6.33 -7.61 -9.38
C VAL A 63 5.44 -6.36 -9.33
N THR A 64 4.19 -6.50 -8.89
CA THR A 64 3.28 -5.36 -8.71
C THR A 64 3.82 -4.38 -7.66
N LEU A 65 4.30 -4.88 -6.51
CA LEU A 65 4.86 -4.05 -5.44
C LEU A 65 6.22 -3.44 -5.81
N LEU A 66 7.05 -4.15 -6.58
CA LEU A 66 8.28 -3.61 -7.16
C LEU A 66 7.98 -2.46 -8.12
N GLY A 67 6.97 -2.63 -8.98
CA GLY A 67 6.49 -1.57 -9.85
C GLY A 67 6.07 -0.33 -9.06
N TYR A 68 5.25 -0.52 -8.01
CA TYR A 68 4.83 0.58 -7.15
C TYR A 68 6.01 1.31 -6.49
N SER A 69 6.98 0.57 -5.96
CA SER A 69 8.21 1.15 -5.40
C SER A 69 9.01 1.93 -6.45
N ALA A 70 9.16 1.37 -7.65
CA ALA A 70 9.83 2.05 -8.75
C ALA A 70 9.08 3.34 -9.13
N GLY A 71 7.75 3.31 -9.18
CA GLY A 71 6.92 4.50 -9.41
C GLY A 71 7.13 5.58 -8.33
N LEU A 72 7.25 5.19 -7.06
CA LEU A 72 7.54 6.12 -5.96
C LEU A 72 8.89 6.80 -6.10
N PHE A 73 9.91 6.09 -6.56
CA PHE A 73 11.24 6.64 -6.74
C PHE A 73 11.43 7.41 -8.05
N LEU A 74 10.73 6.99 -9.12
CA LEU A 74 10.99 7.50 -10.47
C LEU A 74 9.84 8.39 -11.00
N LEU A 75 8.58 8.05 -10.74
CA LEU A 75 7.43 8.78 -11.29
C LEU A 75 6.95 9.89 -10.35
N VAL A 76 6.89 9.64 -9.04
CA VAL A 76 6.42 10.65 -8.09
C VAL A 76 7.28 11.92 -8.10
N PRO A 77 8.63 11.89 -8.20
CA PRO A 77 9.44 13.10 -8.34
C PRO A 77 9.13 13.92 -9.60
N LEU A 78 8.53 13.34 -10.64
CA LEU A 78 8.10 14.09 -11.82
C LEU A 78 7.00 15.12 -11.50
N ALA A 79 6.29 14.95 -10.38
CA ALA A 79 5.29 15.92 -9.91
C ALA A 79 5.90 17.28 -9.51
N ASP A 80 7.20 17.32 -9.22
CA ASP A 80 7.96 18.55 -8.96
C ASP A 80 8.44 19.23 -10.27
N LEU A 81 8.28 18.57 -11.43
CA LEU A 81 8.79 19.05 -12.72
C LEU A 81 7.70 19.32 -13.75
N HIS A 82 6.62 18.56 -13.68
CA HIS A 82 5.57 18.58 -14.69
C HIS A 82 4.24 19.05 -14.11
N GLU A 83 3.36 19.48 -14.98
CA GLU A 83 1.98 19.80 -14.61
C GLU A 83 1.32 18.57 -13.96
N ASN A 84 0.94 18.71 -12.70
CA ASN A 84 0.45 17.61 -11.88
C ASN A 84 -0.80 16.93 -12.43
N ARG A 85 -1.71 17.71 -13.05
CA ARG A 85 -2.92 17.17 -13.71
C ARG A 85 -2.56 16.23 -14.85
N THR A 86 -1.72 16.68 -15.78
CA THR A 86 -1.28 15.86 -16.92
C THR A 86 -0.59 14.60 -16.46
N LEU A 87 0.33 14.71 -15.48
CA LEU A 87 1.06 13.56 -14.94
C LEU A 87 0.10 12.52 -14.34
N VAL A 88 -0.84 12.94 -13.48
CA VAL A 88 -1.82 12.04 -12.85
C VAL A 88 -2.71 11.38 -13.90
N LEU A 89 -3.21 12.15 -14.89
CA LEU A 89 -4.09 11.59 -15.93
C LEU A 89 -3.34 10.57 -16.80
N VAL A 90 -2.09 10.82 -17.14
CA VAL A 90 -1.24 9.85 -17.85
C VAL A 90 -1.06 8.59 -17.02
N MET A 91 -0.70 8.71 -15.73
CA MET A 91 -0.51 7.55 -14.87
C MET A 91 -1.79 6.73 -14.70
N LEU A 92 -2.95 7.37 -14.52
CA LEU A 92 -4.25 6.68 -14.44
C LEU A 92 -4.63 6.02 -15.78
N SER A 93 -4.40 6.69 -16.90
CA SER A 93 -4.64 6.12 -18.23
C SER A 93 -3.78 4.90 -18.48
N VAL A 94 -2.49 4.97 -18.13
CA VAL A 94 -1.57 3.82 -18.21
C VAL A 94 -2.05 2.69 -17.29
N ALA A 95 -2.46 2.98 -16.05
CA ALA A 95 -2.98 1.97 -15.13
C ALA A 95 -4.22 1.27 -15.69
N GLY A 96 -5.21 2.03 -16.18
CA GLY A 96 -6.43 1.47 -16.78
C GLY A 96 -6.16 0.62 -18.01
N THR A 97 -5.32 1.14 -18.94
CA THR A 97 -4.94 0.39 -20.15
C THR A 97 -4.16 -0.89 -19.78
N THR A 98 -3.24 -0.80 -18.85
CA THR A 98 -2.45 -1.96 -18.40
C THR A 98 -3.33 -3.00 -17.72
N ALA A 99 -4.29 -2.58 -16.90
CA ALA A 99 -5.27 -3.49 -16.30
C ALA A 99 -6.11 -4.20 -17.39
N ALA A 100 -6.57 -3.48 -18.43
CA ALA A 100 -7.28 -4.08 -19.54
C ALA A 100 -6.41 -5.10 -20.31
N LEU A 101 -5.12 -4.80 -20.51
CA LEU A 101 -4.18 -5.72 -21.15
C LEU A 101 -3.93 -6.96 -20.28
N ILE A 102 -3.79 -6.84 -18.96
CA ILE A 102 -3.65 -7.98 -18.04
C ILE A 102 -4.84 -8.91 -18.16
N ALA A 103 -6.05 -8.40 -18.32
CA ALA A 103 -7.25 -9.22 -18.48
C ALA A 103 -7.26 -10.05 -19.78
N SER A 104 -6.45 -9.70 -20.78
CA SER A 104 -6.38 -10.37 -22.08
C SER A 104 -5.09 -11.16 -22.32
N VAL A 105 -4.14 -11.15 -21.36
CA VAL A 105 -2.84 -11.81 -21.56
C VAL A 105 -2.91 -13.30 -21.32
N ASP A 106 -2.19 -14.07 -22.15
CA ASP A 106 -2.14 -15.54 -22.08
C ASP A 106 -0.74 -16.11 -21.80
N THR A 107 0.25 -15.26 -21.52
CA THR A 107 1.61 -15.69 -21.21
C THR A 107 2.17 -14.98 -19.98
N VAL A 108 2.92 -15.72 -19.15
CA VAL A 108 3.62 -15.17 -17.96
C VAL A 108 4.61 -14.09 -18.35
N VAL A 109 5.27 -14.25 -19.51
CA VAL A 109 6.26 -13.28 -20.01
C VAL A 109 5.65 -11.90 -20.26
N ALA A 110 4.40 -11.85 -20.73
CA ALA A 110 3.67 -10.59 -20.89
C ALA A 110 3.02 -10.11 -19.59
N LEU A 111 2.59 -11.02 -18.71
CA LEU A 111 1.94 -10.70 -17.45
C LEU A 111 2.84 -9.86 -16.52
N PHE A 112 4.09 -10.29 -16.31
CA PHE A 112 4.98 -9.62 -15.34
C PHE A 112 5.31 -8.17 -15.70
N PRO A 113 5.72 -7.82 -16.94
CA PRO A 113 5.90 -6.42 -17.30
C PRO A 113 4.64 -5.57 -17.12
N LEU A 114 3.47 -6.12 -17.44
CA LEU A 114 2.20 -5.42 -17.26
C LEU A 114 1.90 -5.18 -15.77
N LEU A 115 2.08 -6.18 -14.90
CA LEU A 115 1.94 -6.02 -13.45
C LEU A 115 2.90 -4.96 -12.88
N PHE A 116 4.14 -4.93 -13.37
CA PHE A 116 5.11 -3.91 -12.99
C PHE A 116 4.65 -2.50 -13.39
N VAL A 117 4.21 -2.32 -14.63
CA VAL A 117 3.72 -1.03 -15.13
C VAL A 117 2.45 -0.60 -14.40
N LEU A 118 1.52 -1.53 -14.13
CA LEU A 118 0.32 -1.26 -13.32
C LEU A 118 0.72 -0.77 -11.93
N GLY A 119 1.60 -1.50 -11.24
CA GLY A 119 2.13 -1.12 -9.93
C GLY A 119 2.78 0.26 -9.95
N ALA A 120 3.66 0.54 -10.93
CA ALA A 120 4.31 1.83 -11.07
C ALA A 120 3.31 2.98 -11.24
N SER A 121 2.28 2.77 -12.06
CA SER A 121 1.23 3.76 -12.30
C SER A 121 0.36 4.01 -11.07
N CYS A 122 0.17 3.01 -10.18
CA CYS A 122 -0.52 3.18 -8.91
C CYS A 122 0.17 4.17 -7.97
N SER A 123 1.44 4.51 -8.18
CA SER A 123 2.11 5.55 -7.39
C SER A 123 1.50 6.96 -7.55
N ALA A 124 0.60 7.17 -8.53
CA ALA A 124 -0.24 8.36 -8.64
C ALA A 124 -1.02 8.69 -7.36
N ILE A 125 -1.29 7.69 -6.50
CA ILE A 125 -1.86 7.85 -5.14
C ILE A 125 -1.11 8.94 -4.36
N GLN A 126 0.22 8.92 -4.42
CA GLN A 126 1.06 9.84 -3.64
C GLN A 126 1.07 11.28 -4.20
N ILE A 127 0.61 11.47 -5.43
CA ILE A 127 0.44 12.78 -6.07
C ILE A 127 -0.98 13.30 -5.85
N LEU A 128 -1.99 12.43 -5.88
CA LEU A 128 -3.40 12.80 -5.70
C LEU A 128 -3.69 13.37 -4.31
N VAL A 129 -3.10 12.80 -3.23
CA VAL A 129 -3.35 13.25 -1.85
C VAL A 129 -2.89 14.70 -1.62
N PRO A 130 -1.65 15.12 -1.97
CA PRO A 130 -1.23 16.51 -1.89
C PRO A 130 -2.04 17.47 -2.78
N ILE A 131 -2.47 17.03 -3.97
CA ILE A 131 -3.32 17.85 -4.84
C ILE A 131 -4.65 18.14 -4.15
N ALA A 132 -5.33 17.12 -3.63
CA ALA A 132 -6.58 17.28 -2.91
C ALA A 132 -6.44 18.26 -1.72
N ALA A 133 -5.36 18.12 -0.95
CA ALA A 133 -5.04 19.02 0.17
C ALA A 133 -4.81 20.46 -0.29
N SER A 134 -4.14 20.66 -1.44
CA SER A 134 -3.84 21.99 -1.97
C SER A 134 -5.08 22.74 -2.50
N MET A 135 -6.15 22.01 -2.83
CA MET A 135 -7.44 22.59 -3.26
C MET A 135 -8.30 23.05 -2.07
N ALA A 136 -7.93 22.72 -0.84
CA ALA A 136 -8.66 23.06 0.35
C ALA A 136 -8.10 24.32 1.03
N ALA A 137 -8.97 25.07 1.70
CA ALA A 137 -8.55 26.15 2.59
C ALA A 137 -7.59 25.61 3.67
N PRO A 138 -6.60 26.42 4.12
CA PRO A 138 -5.55 25.96 5.05
C PRO A 138 -6.10 25.21 6.28
N GLU A 139 -7.20 25.70 6.84
CA GLU A 139 -7.85 25.16 8.05
C GLU A 139 -8.49 23.78 7.80
N LYS A 140 -8.84 23.47 6.54
CA LYS A 140 -9.52 22.23 6.13
C LYS A 140 -8.58 21.20 5.52
N ARG A 141 -7.31 21.53 5.25
CA ARG A 141 -6.35 20.64 4.58
C ARG A 141 -6.18 19.31 5.30
N GLY A 142 -6.04 19.35 6.62
CA GLY A 142 -5.90 18.13 7.43
C GLY A 142 -7.12 17.22 7.31
N ARG A 143 -8.34 17.77 7.31
CA ARG A 143 -9.57 17.01 7.12
C ARG A 143 -9.62 16.37 5.73
N VAL A 144 -9.31 17.12 4.67
CA VAL A 144 -9.30 16.60 3.29
C VAL A 144 -8.29 15.47 3.12
N ILE A 145 -7.08 15.61 3.69
CA ILE A 145 -6.10 14.53 3.71
C ILE A 145 -6.68 13.30 4.42
N GLY A 146 -7.30 13.48 5.59
CA GLY A 146 -7.93 12.40 6.35
C GLY A 146 -9.02 11.67 5.57
N ASP A 147 -9.90 12.42 4.92
CA ASP A 147 -11.01 11.86 4.13
C ASP A 147 -10.49 11.08 2.90
N VAL A 148 -9.49 11.60 2.18
CA VAL A 148 -8.88 10.91 1.03
C VAL A 148 -8.11 9.66 1.49
N MET A 149 -7.37 9.76 2.60
CA MET A 149 -6.68 8.61 3.19
C MET A 149 -7.67 7.57 3.76
N GLY A 150 -8.85 7.99 4.19
CA GLY A 150 -9.96 7.10 4.50
C GLY A 150 -10.36 6.25 3.30
N GLY A 151 -10.46 6.86 2.11
CA GLY A 151 -10.67 6.13 0.86
C GLY A 151 -9.57 5.10 0.55
N LEU A 152 -8.30 5.46 0.80
CA LEU A 152 -7.17 4.52 0.70
C LEU A 152 -7.37 3.31 1.63
N MET A 153 -7.72 3.56 2.90
CA MET A 153 -7.92 2.49 3.89
C MET A 153 -9.07 1.56 3.49
N VAL A 154 -10.19 2.13 3.03
CA VAL A 154 -11.32 1.36 2.51
C VAL A 154 -10.90 0.54 1.28
N GLY A 155 -10.11 1.12 0.39
CA GLY A 155 -9.56 0.42 -0.77
C GLY A 155 -8.67 -0.77 -0.38
N ILE A 156 -7.78 -0.61 0.59
CA ILE A 156 -6.93 -1.70 1.12
C ILE A 156 -7.81 -2.80 1.73
N LEU A 157 -8.80 -2.42 2.54
CA LEU A 157 -9.72 -3.33 3.20
C LEU A 157 -10.52 -4.16 2.20
N LEU A 158 -11.07 -3.52 1.17
CA LEU A 158 -11.94 -4.16 0.20
C LEU A 158 -11.18 -4.84 -0.95
N ALA A 159 -9.88 -4.58 -1.11
CA ALA A 159 -9.07 -5.11 -2.21
C ALA A 159 -9.17 -6.63 -2.34
N ARG A 160 -8.90 -7.33 -1.25
CA ARG A 160 -8.88 -8.80 -1.21
C ARG A 160 -10.29 -9.41 -1.33
N PRO A 161 -11.30 -8.98 -0.53
CA PRO A 161 -12.67 -9.49 -0.68
C PRO A 161 -13.26 -9.26 -2.07
N ALA A 162 -13.08 -8.06 -2.63
CA ALA A 162 -13.59 -7.75 -3.97
C ALA A 162 -12.90 -8.60 -5.05
N ALA A 163 -11.58 -8.81 -4.92
CA ALA A 163 -10.84 -9.66 -5.85
C ALA A 163 -11.30 -11.13 -5.76
N SER A 164 -11.42 -11.68 -4.54
CA SER A 164 -11.89 -13.05 -4.33
C SER A 164 -13.31 -13.26 -4.84
N PHE A 165 -14.22 -12.33 -4.58
CA PHE A 165 -15.60 -12.41 -5.08
C PHE A 165 -15.65 -12.39 -6.61
N LEU A 166 -14.93 -11.47 -7.26
CA LEU A 166 -14.90 -11.40 -8.72
C LEU A 166 -14.23 -12.62 -9.34
N GLU A 167 -13.19 -13.15 -8.70
CA GLU A 167 -12.51 -14.37 -9.11
C GLU A 167 -13.42 -15.60 -9.05
N ASP A 168 -14.18 -15.77 -7.96
CA ASP A 168 -15.04 -16.92 -7.73
C ASP A 168 -16.19 -16.98 -8.76
N VAL A 169 -16.77 -15.82 -9.14
CA VAL A 169 -17.92 -15.74 -10.04
C VAL A 169 -17.54 -15.70 -11.51
N TRP A 170 -16.47 -14.99 -11.87
CA TRP A 170 -16.10 -14.70 -13.28
C TRP A 170 -14.62 -14.98 -13.61
N GLY A 171 -13.85 -15.51 -12.66
CA GLY A 171 -12.42 -15.74 -12.79
C GLY A 171 -11.58 -14.48 -12.52
N TRP A 172 -10.29 -14.69 -12.27
CA TRP A 172 -9.35 -13.64 -11.84
C TRP A 172 -9.23 -12.46 -12.82
N ARG A 173 -9.47 -12.70 -14.13
CA ARG A 173 -9.43 -11.64 -15.16
C ARG A 173 -10.51 -10.58 -14.95
N ALA A 174 -11.65 -10.96 -14.38
CA ALA A 174 -12.77 -10.05 -14.12
C ALA A 174 -12.40 -8.89 -13.18
N PHE A 175 -11.52 -9.13 -12.20
CA PHE A 175 -11.00 -8.06 -11.35
C PHE A 175 -10.27 -6.99 -12.18
N TYR A 176 -9.43 -7.38 -13.12
CA TYR A 176 -8.69 -6.43 -13.95
C TYR A 176 -9.58 -5.70 -14.95
N VAL A 177 -10.60 -6.35 -15.50
CA VAL A 177 -11.64 -5.70 -16.33
C VAL A 177 -12.39 -4.64 -15.52
N ALA A 178 -12.83 -4.97 -14.31
CA ALA A 178 -13.51 -4.04 -13.42
C ALA A 178 -12.59 -2.87 -13.04
N SER A 179 -11.34 -3.16 -12.66
CA SER A 179 -10.33 -2.13 -12.34
C SER A 179 -10.08 -1.20 -13.52
N ALA A 180 -9.92 -1.73 -14.73
CA ALA A 180 -9.72 -0.95 -15.95
C ALA A 180 -10.91 -0.02 -16.21
N THR A 181 -12.13 -0.56 -16.13
CA THR A 181 -13.37 0.20 -16.38
C THR A 181 -13.55 1.34 -15.37
N VAL A 182 -13.42 1.03 -14.07
CA VAL A 182 -13.57 2.05 -13.03
C VAL A 182 -12.45 3.10 -13.13
N THR A 183 -11.21 2.69 -13.38
CA THR A 183 -10.08 3.61 -13.55
C THR A 183 -10.29 4.52 -14.76
N ALA A 184 -10.81 4.02 -15.89
CA ALA A 184 -11.13 4.85 -17.05
C ALA A 184 -12.19 5.91 -16.73
N VAL A 185 -13.28 5.53 -16.06
CA VAL A 185 -14.32 6.48 -15.61
C VAL A 185 -13.73 7.53 -14.65
N LEU A 186 -12.93 7.11 -13.67
CA LEU A 186 -12.27 8.03 -12.74
C LEU A 186 -11.31 8.97 -13.45
N THR A 187 -10.57 8.49 -14.46
CA THR A 187 -9.67 9.33 -15.26
C THR A 187 -10.45 10.43 -15.98
N LEU A 188 -11.58 10.10 -16.60
CA LEU A 188 -12.44 11.08 -17.28
C LEU A 188 -13.01 12.12 -16.28
N LEU A 189 -13.49 11.67 -15.11
CA LEU A 189 -14.01 12.58 -14.08
C LEU A 189 -12.92 13.48 -13.51
N LEU A 190 -11.73 12.95 -13.25
CA LEU A 190 -10.59 13.72 -12.77
C LEU A 190 -10.06 14.68 -13.83
N ALA A 191 -10.13 14.32 -15.12
CA ALA A 191 -9.76 15.23 -16.21
C ALA A 191 -10.59 16.52 -16.21
N ILE A 192 -11.82 16.47 -15.72
CA ILE A 192 -12.69 17.65 -15.61
C ILE A 192 -12.44 18.43 -14.31
N LYS A 193 -12.08 17.73 -13.22
CA LYS A 193 -12.05 18.31 -11.86
C LYS A 193 -10.66 18.66 -11.35
N LEU A 194 -9.58 18.08 -11.91
CA LEU A 194 -8.21 18.37 -11.45
C LEU A 194 -7.80 19.79 -11.89
N PRO A 195 -7.26 20.60 -10.96
CA PRO A 195 -6.69 21.89 -11.29
C PRO A 195 -5.36 21.72 -12.04
N ARG A 196 -5.08 22.64 -12.93
CA ARG A 196 -3.76 22.74 -13.55
C ARG A 196 -2.82 23.42 -12.56
N ARG A 197 -1.79 22.69 -12.14
CA ARG A 197 -0.74 23.21 -11.29
C ARG A 197 0.61 22.86 -11.90
N VAL A 198 1.35 23.88 -12.27
CA VAL A 198 2.74 23.76 -12.70
C VAL A 198 3.62 24.10 -11.49
N PRO A 199 4.48 23.18 -11.03
CA PRO A 199 5.38 23.46 -9.94
C PRO A 199 6.48 24.43 -10.36
N GLU A 200 7.00 25.20 -9.39
CA GLU A 200 8.25 25.96 -9.57
C GLU A 200 9.42 24.97 -9.66
N ARG A 201 10.26 25.12 -10.67
CA ARG A 201 11.34 24.17 -10.97
C ARG A 201 12.63 24.64 -10.31
N ASP A 202 12.99 24.04 -9.19
CA ASP A 202 14.28 24.31 -8.53
C ASP A 202 15.40 23.39 -9.01
N LEU A 203 15.06 22.15 -9.35
CA LEU A 203 16.01 21.09 -9.74
C LEU A 203 15.55 20.38 -11.01
N GLY A 204 16.51 19.93 -11.83
CA GLY A 204 16.20 18.99 -12.92
C GLY A 204 15.97 17.56 -12.40
N TYR A 205 15.41 16.68 -13.23
CA TYR A 205 15.07 15.30 -12.84
C TYR A 205 16.24 14.53 -12.21
N VAL A 206 17.43 14.59 -12.83
CA VAL A 206 18.64 13.94 -12.30
C VAL A 206 19.01 14.50 -10.93
N GLY A 207 18.84 15.81 -10.72
CA GLY A 207 19.05 16.46 -9.42
C GLY A 207 18.09 15.95 -8.36
N LEU A 208 16.81 15.77 -8.70
CA LEU A 208 15.81 15.20 -7.81
C LEU A 208 16.17 13.76 -7.41
N ILE A 209 16.51 12.91 -8.37
CA ILE A 209 16.91 11.52 -8.09
C ILE A 209 18.18 11.48 -7.22
N LYS A 210 19.21 12.29 -7.55
CA LYS A 210 20.40 12.40 -6.70
C LYS A 210 20.07 12.85 -5.29
N SER A 211 19.08 13.75 -5.12
CA SER A 211 18.63 14.21 -3.81
C SER A 211 18.00 13.11 -2.96
N LEU A 212 17.33 12.11 -3.58
CA LEU A 212 16.79 10.94 -2.86
C LEU A 212 17.93 10.12 -2.26
N PHE A 213 18.97 9.81 -3.05
CA PHE A 213 20.15 9.09 -2.55
C PHE A 213 20.88 9.87 -1.47
N HIS A 214 21.03 11.18 -1.64
CA HIS A 214 21.63 12.06 -0.64
C HIS A 214 20.85 12.06 0.67
N LEU A 215 19.52 12.14 0.63
CA LEU A 215 18.67 12.06 1.82
C LEU A 215 18.83 10.70 2.53
N LEU A 216 18.83 9.60 1.79
CA LEU A 216 19.03 8.27 2.37
C LEU A 216 20.43 8.13 3.02
N ALA A 217 21.47 8.70 2.40
CA ALA A 217 22.83 8.66 2.93
C ALA A 217 23.01 9.54 4.18
N THR A 218 22.37 10.73 4.20
CA THR A 218 22.62 11.76 5.24
C THR A 218 21.62 11.74 6.39
N GLN A 219 20.47 11.05 6.25
CA GLN A 219 19.44 11.01 7.28
C GLN A 219 19.37 9.63 7.97
N PRO A 220 20.08 9.41 9.09
CA PRO A 220 20.14 8.11 9.75
C PRO A 220 18.78 7.67 10.29
N VAL A 221 17.94 8.60 10.75
CA VAL A 221 16.59 8.31 11.22
C VAL A 221 15.71 7.78 10.08
N LEU A 222 15.75 8.42 8.89
CA LEU A 222 15.04 7.94 7.71
C LEU A 222 15.48 6.52 7.36
N ARG A 223 16.78 6.28 7.28
CA ARG A 223 17.34 4.97 6.93
C ARG A 223 16.93 3.88 7.91
N SER A 224 17.07 4.15 9.21
CA SER A 224 16.69 3.20 10.25
C SER A 224 15.20 2.88 10.23
N ARG A 225 14.33 3.89 10.13
CA ARG A 225 12.88 3.69 10.09
C ARG A 225 12.40 3.03 8.80
N ALA A 226 13.02 3.35 7.66
CA ALA A 226 12.70 2.71 6.39
C ALA A 226 13.10 1.24 6.35
N ILE A 227 14.26 0.86 6.93
CA ILE A 227 14.69 -0.54 7.04
C ILE A 227 13.75 -1.32 7.97
N SER A 228 13.40 -0.77 9.16
CA SER A 228 12.41 -1.39 10.05
C SER A 228 11.10 -1.65 9.33
N ALA A 229 10.57 -0.61 8.69
CA ALA A 229 9.31 -0.67 7.95
C ALA A 229 9.36 -1.69 6.79
N ALA A 230 10.49 -1.82 6.09
CA ALA A 230 10.69 -2.81 5.03
C ALA A 230 10.64 -4.25 5.57
N ILE A 231 11.32 -4.52 6.69
CA ILE A 231 11.32 -5.86 7.33
C ILE A 231 9.91 -6.21 7.80
N VAL A 232 9.24 -5.27 8.45
CA VAL A 232 7.87 -5.44 8.93
C VAL A 232 6.91 -5.70 7.77
N MET A 233 7.04 -4.95 6.66
CA MET A 233 6.21 -5.14 5.47
C MET A 233 6.56 -6.45 4.71
N ALA A 234 7.80 -6.91 4.79
CA ALA A 234 8.18 -8.22 4.27
C ALA A 234 7.46 -9.35 5.03
N ALA A 235 7.47 -9.30 6.35
CA ALA A 235 6.73 -10.26 7.18
C ALA A 235 5.23 -10.21 6.90
N PHE A 236 4.64 -9.02 6.83
CA PHE A 236 3.23 -8.83 6.52
C PHE A 236 2.83 -9.43 5.17
N ASN A 237 3.59 -9.12 4.10
CA ASN A 237 3.29 -9.67 2.77
C ASN A 237 3.58 -11.16 2.67
N LEU A 238 4.57 -11.67 3.40
CA LEU A 238 4.80 -13.11 3.50
C LEU A 238 3.55 -13.84 4.02
N PHE A 239 2.92 -13.34 5.07
CA PHE A 239 1.67 -13.89 5.61
C PHE A 239 0.53 -13.79 4.61
N TRP A 240 0.21 -12.58 4.13
CA TRP A 240 -0.95 -12.35 3.27
C TRP A 240 -0.84 -13.01 1.90
N THR A 241 0.38 -13.21 1.38
CA THR A 241 0.62 -13.94 0.13
C THR A 241 0.44 -15.45 0.31
N SER A 242 0.71 -15.99 1.50
CA SER A 242 0.64 -17.43 1.77
C SER A 242 -0.70 -17.87 2.39
N VAL A 243 -1.42 -16.97 3.07
CA VAL A 243 -2.61 -17.33 3.84
C VAL A 243 -3.76 -17.85 2.97
N ALA A 244 -3.91 -17.34 1.75
CA ALA A 244 -4.91 -17.85 0.82
C ALA A 244 -4.69 -19.35 0.52
N THR A 245 -3.43 -19.74 0.33
CA THR A 245 -3.06 -21.13 0.04
C THR A 245 -3.39 -22.07 1.21
N ILE A 246 -3.10 -21.69 2.47
CA ILE A 246 -3.44 -22.54 3.62
C ILE A 246 -4.95 -22.61 3.83
N LEU A 247 -5.69 -21.51 3.65
CA LEU A 247 -7.14 -21.48 3.82
C LEU A 247 -7.88 -22.32 2.77
N GLN A 248 -7.36 -22.40 1.55
CA GLN A 248 -7.91 -23.24 0.47
C GLN A 248 -7.43 -24.70 0.56
N SER A 249 -6.43 -25.02 1.40
CA SER A 249 -5.93 -26.37 1.57
C SER A 249 -7.00 -27.30 2.15
N PRO A 250 -6.85 -28.65 2.00
CA PRO A 250 -7.80 -29.61 2.55
C PRO A 250 -8.05 -29.49 4.05
N SER A 251 -7.11 -28.88 4.80
CA SER A 251 -7.23 -28.67 6.25
C SER A 251 -8.32 -27.66 6.61
N PHE A 252 -8.55 -26.64 5.78
CA PHE A 252 -9.57 -25.60 6.00
C PHE A 252 -10.68 -25.65 4.95
N GLY A 253 -10.37 -25.92 3.69
CA GLY A 253 -11.33 -26.11 2.61
C GLY A 253 -12.19 -24.88 2.28
N LEU A 254 -11.68 -23.66 2.52
CA LEU A 254 -12.43 -22.44 2.23
C LEU A 254 -12.49 -22.17 0.73
N SER A 255 -13.67 -21.76 0.26
CA SER A 255 -13.87 -21.20 -1.08
C SER A 255 -13.17 -19.83 -1.21
N GLY A 256 -13.07 -19.30 -2.44
CA GLY A 256 -12.59 -17.95 -2.70
C GLY A 256 -13.30 -16.90 -1.85
N ASP A 257 -14.62 -16.96 -1.79
CA ASP A 257 -15.44 -16.07 -0.91
C ASP A 257 -15.05 -16.18 0.56
N GLY A 258 -14.80 -17.38 1.06
CA GLY A 258 -14.36 -17.61 2.42
C GLY A 258 -12.98 -16.95 2.70
N VAL A 259 -12.05 -17.03 1.74
CA VAL A 259 -10.75 -16.35 1.81
C VAL A 259 -10.92 -14.82 1.79
N GLY A 260 -11.82 -14.33 0.94
CA GLY A 260 -12.17 -12.91 0.88
C GLY A 260 -12.76 -12.38 2.19
N LEU A 261 -13.70 -13.11 2.81
CA LEU A 261 -14.27 -12.77 4.11
C LEU A 261 -13.22 -12.82 5.22
N PHE A 262 -12.33 -13.81 5.20
CA PHE A 262 -11.20 -13.89 6.13
C PHE A 262 -10.32 -12.64 6.04
N ALA A 263 -10.09 -12.10 4.85
CA ALA A 263 -9.28 -10.91 4.67
C ALA A 263 -9.85 -9.65 5.35
N LEU A 264 -11.17 -9.59 5.58
CA LEU A 264 -11.80 -8.50 6.34
C LEU A 264 -11.40 -8.49 7.82
N VAL A 265 -11.03 -9.64 8.37
CA VAL A 265 -10.63 -9.73 9.79
C VAL A 265 -9.37 -8.91 10.06
N GLY A 266 -8.41 -8.90 9.12
CA GLY A 266 -7.19 -8.11 9.23
C GLY A 266 -7.43 -6.60 9.36
N ALA A 267 -8.52 -6.09 8.79
CA ALA A 267 -8.89 -4.67 8.89
C ALA A 267 -8.99 -4.12 10.32
N GLY A 268 -9.24 -4.98 11.30
CA GLY A 268 -9.23 -4.62 12.72
C GLY A 268 -7.93 -3.94 13.17
N GLY A 269 -6.80 -4.30 12.54
CA GLY A 269 -5.50 -3.70 12.85
C GLY A 269 -5.38 -2.22 12.50
N ALA A 270 -6.07 -1.75 11.47
CA ALA A 270 -6.06 -0.33 11.09
C ALA A 270 -6.76 0.57 12.14
N ALA A 271 -7.70 0.04 12.91
CA ALA A 271 -8.43 0.77 13.93
C ALA A 271 -7.54 1.30 15.08
N VAL A 272 -6.36 0.73 15.28
CA VAL A 272 -5.43 1.17 16.34
C VAL A 272 -4.58 2.38 15.94
N THR A 273 -4.57 2.79 14.67
CA THR A 273 -3.75 3.93 14.18
C THR A 273 -3.89 5.20 15.03
N PRO A 274 -5.10 5.67 15.39
CA PRO A 274 -5.25 6.87 16.21
C PRO A 274 -4.71 6.71 17.62
N VAL A 275 -4.72 5.48 18.15
CA VAL A 275 -4.16 5.16 19.48
C VAL A 275 -2.65 5.30 19.43
N PHE A 276 -2.01 4.68 18.44
CA PHE A 276 -0.55 4.73 18.28
C PHE A 276 -0.04 6.13 17.97
N GLY A 277 -0.79 6.92 17.17
CA GLY A 277 -0.48 8.33 16.96
C GLY A 277 -0.45 9.11 18.27
N ARG A 278 -1.49 9.01 19.11
CA ARG A 278 -1.55 9.67 20.42
C ARG A 278 -0.44 9.19 21.38
N MET A 279 -0.06 7.91 21.31
CA MET A 279 1.07 7.41 22.09
C MET A 279 2.40 7.99 21.62
N ALA A 280 2.58 8.16 20.31
CA ALA A 280 3.75 8.82 19.74
C ALA A 280 3.88 10.27 20.21
N ASP A 281 2.78 11.03 20.18
CA ASP A 281 2.73 12.42 20.65
C ASP A 281 3.08 12.55 22.17
N LYS A 282 2.81 11.49 22.95
CA LYS A 282 3.18 11.39 24.38
C LYS A 282 4.63 10.91 24.60
N GLY A 283 5.44 10.76 23.55
CA GLY A 283 6.82 10.30 23.65
C GLY A 283 6.98 8.78 23.83
N LEU A 284 5.90 7.98 23.67
CA LEU A 284 5.91 6.53 23.84
C LEU A 284 6.27 5.77 22.54
N SER A 285 6.94 6.44 21.59
CA SER A 285 7.30 5.85 20.28
C SER A 285 8.07 4.54 20.41
N LYS A 286 9.00 4.44 21.36
CA LYS A 286 9.77 3.20 21.60
C LYS A 286 8.87 2.05 22.07
N THR A 287 7.96 2.32 22.99
CA THR A 287 7.00 1.32 23.49
C THR A 287 6.13 0.81 22.35
N VAL A 288 5.56 1.70 21.53
CA VAL A 288 4.75 1.29 20.37
C VAL A 288 5.55 0.44 19.41
N THR A 289 6.79 0.84 19.06
CA THR A 289 7.66 0.07 18.15
C THR A 289 7.93 -1.34 18.69
N VAL A 290 8.33 -1.47 19.94
CA VAL A 290 8.64 -2.77 20.58
C VAL A 290 7.38 -3.65 20.65
N THR A 291 6.26 -3.08 21.10
CA THR A 291 4.98 -3.81 21.15
C THR A 291 4.54 -4.27 19.76
N SER A 292 4.66 -3.43 18.74
CA SER A 292 4.32 -3.77 17.35
C SER A 292 5.11 -4.98 16.84
N HIS A 293 6.42 -4.97 17.04
CA HIS A 293 7.27 -6.09 16.61
C HIS A 293 7.01 -7.37 17.42
N PHE A 294 6.75 -7.24 18.72
CA PHE A 294 6.37 -8.37 19.57
C PHE A 294 5.03 -9.00 19.12
N LEU A 295 4.03 -8.17 18.83
CA LEU A 295 2.74 -8.64 18.32
C LEU A 295 2.88 -9.37 16.97
N MET A 296 3.81 -8.94 16.11
CA MET A 296 4.10 -9.66 14.86
C MET A 296 4.69 -11.04 15.11
N ILE A 297 5.66 -11.16 16.03
CA ILE A 297 6.23 -12.45 16.40
C ILE A 297 5.13 -13.37 16.96
N LEU A 298 4.32 -12.86 17.90
CA LEU A 298 3.21 -13.60 18.47
C LEU A 298 2.20 -14.04 17.41
N GLY A 299 1.86 -13.14 16.45
CA GLY A 299 0.97 -13.44 15.35
C GLY A 299 1.47 -14.63 14.52
N PHE A 300 2.75 -14.66 14.16
CA PHE A 300 3.31 -15.80 13.43
C PHE A 300 3.37 -17.09 14.23
N LEU A 301 3.64 -17.04 15.54
CA LEU A 301 3.61 -18.22 16.42
C LEU A 301 2.20 -18.79 16.53
N VAL A 302 1.19 -17.92 16.70
CA VAL A 302 -0.21 -18.34 16.73
C VAL A 302 -0.63 -18.90 15.36
N ALA A 303 -0.20 -18.30 14.26
CA ALA A 303 -0.46 -18.79 12.90
C ALA A 303 0.17 -20.17 12.65
N ALA A 304 1.40 -20.38 13.11
CA ALA A 304 2.09 -21.67 13.00
C ALA A 304 1.32 -22.78 13.72
N TRP A 305 0.88 -22.50 14.94
CA TRP A 305 0.09 -23.46 15.73
C TRP A 305 -1.26 -23.74 15.06
N ALA A 306 -1.97 -22.70 14.61
CA ALA A 306 -3.27 -22.82 13.97
C ALA A 306 -3.23 -23.66 12.68
N GLY A 307 -2.17 -23.53 11.88
CA GLY A 307 -2.01 -24.31 10.65
C GLY A 307 -1.55 -25.76 10.87
N ALA A 308 -1.05 -26.09 12.08
CA ALA A 308 -0.60 -27.43 12.45
C ALA A 308 -1.64 -28.19 13.31
N ALA A 309 -2.77 -27.57 13.64
CA ALA A 309 -3.75 -28.15 14.56
C ALA A 309 -4.41 -29.41 14.02
N PRO A 310 -4.75 -30.41 14.90
CA PRO A 310 -5.38 -31.65 14.52
C PRO A 310 -6.75 -31.45 13.83
N SER A 311 -7.12 -32.41 12.99
CA SER A 311 -8.47 -32.52 12.41
C SER A 311 -9.51 -32.58 13.54
N GLY A 312 -10.52 -31.70 13.50
CA GLY A 312 -11.56 -31.56 14.55
C GLY A 312 -11.51 -30.23 15.28
N LEU A 313 -10.43 -29.43 15.15
CA LEU A 313 -10.31 -28.08 15.70
C LEU A 313 -10.37 -26.98 14.64
N GLN A 314 -10.94 -27.25 13.46
CA GLN A 314 -10.92 -26.33 12.31
C GLN A 314 -11.46 -24.93 12.64
N LEU A 315 -12.59 -24.83 13.36
CA LEU A 315 -13.17 -23.53 13.72
C LEU A 315 -12.27 -22.73 14.68
N LEU A 316 -11.65 -23.40 15.65
CA LEU A 316 -10.66 -22.79 16.54
C LEU A 316 -9.43 -22.33 15.77
N SER A 317 -8.92 -23.18 14.90
CA SER A 317 -7.76 -22.88 14.04
C SER A 317 -8.03 -21.68 13.12
N LEU A 318 -9.22 -21.61 12.52
CA LEU A 318 -9.63 -20.47 11.70
C LEU A 318 -9.72 -19.18 12.54
N GLY A 319 -10.28 -19.26 13.75
CA GLY A 319 -10.33 -18.14 14.68
C GLY A 319 -8.94 -17.65 15.08
N LEU A 320 -8.00 -18.57 15.33
CA LEU A 320 -6.60 -18.23 15.66
C LEU A 320 -5.83 -17.67 14.46
N LEU A 321 -6.06 -18.17 13.24
CA LEU A 321 -5.53 -17.53 12.04
C LEU A 321 -6.07 -16.10 11.88
N GLY A 322 -7.35 -15.88 12.16
CA GLY A 322 -7.94 -14.55 12.19
C GLY A 322 -7.28 -13.63 13.24
N LEU A 323 -7.08 -14.15 14.46
CA LEU A 323 -6.34 -13.41 15.49
C LEU A 323 -4.92 -13.08 15.03
N SER A 324 -4.23 -14.01 14.37
CA SER A 324 -2.90 -13.79 13.82
C SER A 324 -2.89 -12.66 12.81
N ALA A 325 -3.87 -12.64 11.88
CA ALA A 325 -4.03 -11.56 10.91
C ALA A 325 -4.17 -10.20 11.60
N VAL A 326 -5.02 -10.09 12.63
CA VAL A 326 -5.20 -8.85 13.40
C VAL A 326 -3.89 -8.44 14.09
N LEU A 327 -3.18 -9.37 14.74
CA LEU A 327 -1.91 -9.09 15.42
C LEU A 327 -0.84 -8.58 14.46
N LEU A 328 -0.76 -9.16 13.26
CA LEU A 328 0.15 -8.72 12.20
C LEU A 328 -0.22 -7.33 11.67
N ASP A 329 -1.50 -7.07 11.44
CA ASP A 329 -1.96 -5.76 10.96
C ASP A 329 -1.75 -4.65 12.01
N VAL A 330 -1.99 -4.95 13.30
CA VAL A 330 -1.64 -4.06 14.42
C VAL A 330 -0.14 -3.78 14.44
N GLY A 331 0.68 -4.81 14.27
CA GLY A 331 2.13 -4.69 14.25
C GLY A 331 2.65 -3.80 13.13
N VAL A 332 2.21 -4.04 11.90
CA VAL A 332 2.65 -3.23 10.74
C VAL A 332 2.15 -1.79 10.84
N THR A 333 0.91 -1.60 11.30
CA THR A 333 0.31 -0.27 11.46
C THR A 333 1.04 0.55 12.52
N GLY A 334 1.44 -0.08 13.62
CA GLY A 334 2.19 0.59 14.69
C GLY A 334 3.57 1.04 14.23
N ASP A 335 4.37 0.14 13.64
CA ASP A 335 5.70 0.51 13.11
C ASP A 335 5.61 1.60 12.04
N GLN A 336 4.65 1.49 11.11
CA GLN A 336 4.45 2.49 10.06
C GLN A 336 4.05 3.86 10.63
N THR A 337 3.16 3.90 11.64
CA THR A 337 2.71 5.14 12.29
C THR A 337 3.88 5.84 12.96
N ILE A 338 4.68 5.11 13.73
CA ILE A 338 5.87 5.67 14.41
C ILE A 338 6.95 6.07 13.39
N GLY A 339 7.16 5.26 12.34
CA GLY A 339 8.08 5.60 11.26
C GLY A 339 7.71 6.92 10.58
N ARG A 340 6.45 7.09 10.18
CA ARG A 340 5.94 8.34 9.58
C ARG A 340 6.05 9.53 10.53
N HIS A 341 5.70 9.35 11.80
CA HIS A 341 5.86 10.39 12.81
C HIS A 341 7.32 10.85 12.91
N ALA A 342 8.27 9.93 13.00
CA ALA A 342 9.68 10.26 13.11
C ALA A 342 10.25 10.99 11.87
N ILE A 343 9.88 10.59 10.65
CA ILE A 343 10.40 11.19 9.43
C ILE A 343 9.78 12.56 9.10
N ASN A 344 8.56 12.82 9.58
CA ASN A 344 7.87 14.10 9.32
C ASN A 344 8.57 15.31 9.94
N HIS A 345 9.42 15.10 10.93
CA HIS A 345 10.16 16.16 11.62
C HIS A 345 11.58 16.42 11.06
N LEU A 346 12.02 15.65 10.03
CA LEU A 346 13.41 15.72 9.56
C LEU A 346 13.72 17.00 8.76
N LYS A 347 13.10 17.17 7.60
CA LYS A 347 13.36 18.32 6.70
C LYS A 347 12.05 18.76 6.04
N PRO A 348 11.47 19.88 6.45
CA PRO A 348 10.20 20.40 5.90
C PRO A 348 10.24 20.59 4.38
N GLU A 349 11.37 21.08 3.84
CA GLU A 349 11.59 21.35 2.42
C GLU A 349 11.72 20.08 1.55
N ALA A 350 11.97 18.92 2.17
CA ALA A 350 12.12 17.63 1.49
C ALA A 350 11.05 16.61 1.91
N ARG A 351 9.99 17.03 2.62
CA ARG A 351 9.00 16.14 3.22
C ARG A 351 8.38 15.15 2.24
N GLY A 352 8.01 15.60 1.03
CA GLY A 352 7.46 14.73 -0.02
C GLY A 352 8.46 13.64 -0.45
N ARG A 353 9.72 14.02 -0.66
CA ARG A 353 10.80 13.10 -1.05
C ARG A 353 11.13 12.10 0.05
N ILE A 354 11.17 12.55 1.31
CA ILE A 354 11.40 11.70 2.49
C ILE A 354 10.27 10.67 2.64
N ASN A 355 9.02 11.10 2.50
CA ASN A 355 7.86 10.19 2.56
C ASN A 355 7.88 9.20 1.38
N GLY A 356 8.19 9.66 0.16
CA GLY A 356 8.33 8.78 -1.01
C GLY A 356 9.39 7.71 -0.83
N LEU A 357 10.57 8.08 -0.28
CA LEU A 357 11.64 7.14 0.07
C LEU A 357 11.20 6.11 1.12
N PHE A 358 10.58 6.58 2.21
CA PHE A 358 10.10 5.72 3.29
C PHE A 358 9.08 4.70 2.77
N VAL A 359 8.07 5.17 2.03
CA VAL A 359 7.01 4.30 1.48
C VAL A 359 7.56 3.38 0.38
N GLY A 360 8.48 3.87 -0.47
CA GLY A 360 9.10 3.06 -1.50
C GLY A 360 9.92 1.90 -0.91
N ILE A 361 10.74 2.17 0.10
CA ILE A 361 11.54 1.14 0.79
C ILE A 361 10.62 0.16 1.55
N PHE A 362 9.55 0.65 2.19
CA PHE A 362 8.52 -0.17 2.81
C PHE A 362 7.93 -1.19 1.83
N PHE A 363 7.56 -0.77 0.62
CA PHE A 363 7.01 -1.68 -0.40
C PHE A 363 8.06 -2.57 -1.08
N LEU A 364 9.34 -2.16 -1.13
CA LEU A 364 10.42 -3.08 -1.51
C LEU A 364 10.51 -4.27 -0.54
N GLY A 365 10.38 -4.00 0.76
CA GLY A 365 10.25 -5.06 1.75
C GLY A 365 9.06 -5.97 1.47
N GLY A 366 7.90 -5.39 1.19
CA GLY A 366 6.70 -6.15 0.82
C GLY A 366 6.90 -7.04 -0.40
N ALA A 367 7.56 -6.53 -1.43
CA ALA A 367 7.92 -7.30 -2.62
C ALA A 367 8.82 -8.50 -2.27
N ALA A 368 9.85 -8.28 -1.43
CA ALA A 368 10.73 -9.36 -0.98
C ALA A 368 9.97 -10.43 -0.19
N GLY A 369 9.05 -10.03 0.70
CA GLY A 369 8.20 -10.97 1.46
C GLY A 369 7.29 -11.79 0.54
N SER A 370 6.65 -11.13 -0.43
CA SER A 370 5.83 -11.83 -1.45
C SER A 370 6.65 -12.81 -2.30
N ALA A 371 7.86 -12.42 -2.72
CA ALA A 371 8.76 -13.31 -3.45
C ALA A 371 9.14 -14.54 -2.63
N ALA A 372 9.48 -14.35 -1.36
CA ALA A 372 9.88 -15.43 -0.47
C ALA A 372 8.74 -16.43 -0.18
N SER A 373 7.48 -15.97 -0.25
CA SER A 373 6.32 -16.79 0.14
C SER A 373 6.22 -18.10 -0.62
N GLY A 374 6.34 -18.07 -1.94
CA GLY A 374 6.26 -19.27 -2.79
C GLY A 374 7.39 -20.26 -2.53
N PHE A 375 8.63 -19.77 -2.35
CA PHE A 375 9.77 -20.61 -2.01
C PHE A 375 9.62 -21.26 -0.65
N LEU A 376 9.34 -20.49 0.38
CA LEU A 376 9.18 -20.99 1.74
C LEU A 376 8.02 -22.00 1.83
N TRP A 377 6.94 -21.74 1.12
CA TRP A 377 5.82 -22.68 1.00
C TRP A 377 6.25 -24.00 0.34
N SER A 378 6.98 -23.94 -0.76
CA SER A 378 7.40 -25.13 -1.52
C SER A 378 8.41 -25.98 -0.75
N TYR A 379 9.28 -25.40 0.07
CA TYR A 379 10.31 -26.11 0.81
C TYR A 379 9.85 -26.64 2.17
N GLY A 380 8.95 -25.97 2.86
CA GLY A 380 8.58 -26.34 4.23
C GLY A 380 7.14 -25.94 4.61
N GLY A 381 6.31 -25.63 3.61
CA GLY A 381 4.89 -25.34 3.80
C GLY A 381 4.64 -24.14 4.73
N TRP A 382 3.49 -24.20 5.36
CA TRP A 382 3.03 -23.15 6.28
C TRP A 382 3.97 -22.94 7.48
N SER A 383 4.52 -24.03 8.05
CA SER A 383 5.39 -23.95 9.23
C SER A 383 6.67 -23.17 8.96
N LEU A 384 7.33 -23.41 7.80
CA LEU A 384 8.54 -22.66 7.42
C LEU A 384 8.21 -21.20 7.12
N THR A 385 7.07 -20.93 6.48
CA THR A 385 6.58 -19.58 6.23
C THR A 385 6.39 -18.81 7.52
N CYS A 386 5.74 -19.42 8.53
CA CYS A 386 5.54 -18.79 9.83
C CYS A 386 6.86 -18.57 10.60
N LEU A 387 7.79 -19.54 10.55
CA LEU A 387 9.09 -19.42 11.16
C LEU A 387 9.89 -18.24 10.58
N ALA A 388 9.91 -18.14 9.25
CA ALA A 388 10.56 -17.02 8.55
C ALA A 388 9.92 -15.68 8.91
N GLY A 389 8.59 -15.61 8.98
CA GLY A 389 7.88 -14.41 9.41
C GLY A 389 8.19 -14.02 10.86
N ALA A 390 8.23 -14.97 11.78
CA ALA A 390 8.64 -14.73 13.17
C ALA A 390 10.09 -14.25 13.26
N ALA A 391 10.99 -14.82 12.44
CA ALA A 391 12.39 -14.38 12.37
C ALA A 391 12.52 -12.93 11.85
N LEU A 392 11.73 -12.53 10.87
CA LEU A 392 11.65 -11.14 10.41
C LEU A 392 11.13 -10.21 11.51
N GLY A 393 10.10 -10.63 12.26
CA GLY A 393 9.59 -9.89 13.42
C GLY A 393 10.66 -9.73 14.51
N ALA A 394 11.43 -10.79 14.79
CA ALA A 394 12.54 -10.76 15.76
C ALA A 394 13.68 -9.84 15.27
N LEU A 395 14.02 -9.87 13.99
CA LEU A 395 15.00 -8.96 13.39
C LEU A 395 14.57 -7.50 13.52
N ALA A 396 13.29 -7.19 13.23
CA ALA A 396 12.74 -5.85 13.40
C ALA A 396 12.80 -5.40 14.87
N LEU A 397 12.48 -6.30 15.81
CA LEU A 397 12.55 -6.02 17.24
C LEU A 397 13.98 -5.69 17.70
N LEU A 398 14.96 -6.50 17.29
CA LEU A 398 16.38 -6.28 17.62
C LEU A 398 16.88 -4.93 17.08
N LEU A 399 16.53 -4.58 15.82
CA LEU A 399 16.87 -3.29 15.24
C LEU A 399 16.18 -2.13 15.97
N GLY A 400 14.90 -2.30 16.32
CA GLY A 400 14.13 -1.30 17.05
C GLY A 400 14.68 -1.03 18.47
N MET A 401 15.25 -2.04 19.11
CA MET A 401 15.87 -1.90 20.44
C MET A 401 17.25 -1.18 20.39
N ARG A 402 18.01 -1.35 19.30
CA ARG A 402 19.33 -0.73 19.12
C ARG A 402 19.26 0.76 18.76
N ASN A 403 18.19 1.19 18.12
CA ASN A 403 18.00 2.59 17.76
C ASN A 403 17.56 3.39 19.01
N ARG A 404 18.53 4.09 19.60
CA ARG A 404 18.33 5.01 20.72
C ARG A 404 17.81 6.36 20.25
#